data_5bddf7a7a5d4748d8daf044a92c840ac
#
_entry.id   5bddf7a7a5d4748d8daf044a92c840ac
#
_cell.length_a   1.000
_cell.length_b   1.000
_cell.length_c   1.000
_cell.angle_alpha   90.00
_cell.angle_beta   90.00
_cell.angle_gamma   90.00
#
_symmetry.space_group_name_H-M   'P 1'
#
loop_
_entity.id
_entity.type
_entity.pdbx_description
1 polymer ?
#
loop_
_entity_poly.entity_id
_entity_poly.type
_entity_poly.pdbx_seq_one_letter_code
_entity_poly.pdbx_strand_id
1 'polypeptide(L)' 'MFELKEKAILNEKIAELEMNLSNNYKDLAITAYKEFGQLLDSLKLKEKTYNKYKKIYDEYSAKMEGYSHRDFYHSK' A
#
# COMPACT_ATOMS: atom_id res chain seq x y z
N MET A 1 12.09 -13.89 12.56
CA MET A 1 13.44 -13.33 12.55
C MET A 1 13.90 -12.92 11.16
N PHE A 2 13.83 -13.81 10.23
CA PHE A 2 14.27 -13.51 8.88
C PHE A 2 13.46 -12.43 8.19
N GLU A 3 12.26 -12.21 8.66
CA GLU A 3 11.37 -11.25 8.05
C GLU A 3 11.30 -9.91 8.76
N LEU A 4 12.14 -9.70 9.77
CA LEU A 4 12.11 -8.44 10.50
C LEU A 4 12.38 -7.25 9.60
N LYS A 5 13.37 -7.40 8.72
CA LYS A 5 13.72 -6.35 7.79
C LYS A 5 12.59 -6.08 6.81
N GLU A 6 12.05 -7.15 6.27
CA GLU A 6 10.96 -7.05 5.32
C GLU A 6 9.72 -6.43 5.95
N LYS A 7 9.41 -6.85 7.17
CA LYS A 7 8.26 -6.29 7.89
C LYS A 7 8.46 -4.82 8.17
N ALA A 8 9.68 -4.43 8.52
CA ALA A 8 9.97 -3.02 8.78
C ALA A 8 9.75 -2.18 7.52
N ILE A 9 10.20 -2.70 6.38
CA ILE A 9 10.02 -2.00 5.11
C ILE A 9 8.54 -1.85 4.78
N LEU A 10 7.78 -2.92 4.96
CA LEU A 10 6.35 -2.89 4.68
C LEU A 10 5.60 -1.96 5.62
N ASN A 11 5.95 -2.02 6.90
CA ASN A 11 5.29 -1.16 7.89
C ASN A 11 5.58 0.31 7.63
N GLU A 12 6.79 0.60 7.19
CA GLU A 12 7.17 1.97 6.87
C GLU A 12 6.37 2.48 5.68
N LYS A 13 6.18 1.63 4.68
CA LYS A 13 5.40 2.00 3.51
C LYS A 13 3.94 2.20 3.86
N ILE A 14 3.41 1.36 4.75
CA ILE A 14 2.04 1.52 5.23
C ILE A 14 1.88 2.85 5.96
N ALA A 15 2.84 3.20 6.80
CA ALA A 15 2.80 4.46 7.53
C ALA A 15 2.83 5.64 6.56
N GLU A 16 3.63 5.55 5.53
CA GLU A 16 3.71 6.58 4.51
C GLU A 16 2.37 6.72 3.79
N LEU A 17 1.79 5.60 3.42
CA LEU A 17 0.50 5.59 2.76
C LEU A 17 -0.57 6.22 3.63
N GLU A 18 -0.62 5.84 4.90
CA GLU A 18 -1.61 6.40 5.81
C GLU A 18 -1.43 7.89 6.03
N MET A 19 -0.19 8.33 6.12
CA MET A 19 0.08 9.74 6.28
C MET A 19 -0.42 10.53 5.08
N ASN A 20 -0.16 10.02 3.89
CA ASN A 20 -0.59 10.70 2.68
C ASN A 20 -2.11 10.72 2.57
N LEU A 21 -2.76 9.64 2.97
CA LEU A 21 -4.22 9.61 2.98
C LEU A 21 -4.79 10.60 3.98
N SER A 22 -4.19 10.69 5.16
CA SER A 22 -4.66 11.60 6.20
C SER A 22 -4.53 13.05 5.77
N ASN A 23 -3.51 13.34 4.99
CA ASN A 23 -3.25 14.70 4.52
C ASN A 23 -3.88 14.99 3.17
N ASN A 24 -4.64 14.04 2.65
CA ASN A 24 -5.33 14.19 1.38
C ASN A 24 -4.39 14.36 0.20
N TYR A 25 -3.20 13.82 0.31
CA TYR A 25 -2.21 13.83 -0.78
C TYR A 25 -2.48 12.63 -1.67
N LYS A 26 -3.43 12.77 -2.57
CA LYS A 26 -3.92 11.65 -3.36
C LYS A 26 -2.85 11.02 -4.26
N ASP A 27 -2.12 11.85 -4.96
CA ASP A 27 -1.08 11.33 -5.86
C ASP A 27 0.00 10.57 -5.09
N LEU A 28 0.43 11.13 -3.97
CA LEU A 28 1.44 10.48 -3.15
C LEU A 28 0.91 9.21 -2.53
N ALA A 29 -0.37 9.20 -2.14
CA ALA A 29 -0.98 8.01 -1.58
C ALA A 29 -1.05 6.89 -2.63
N ILE A 30 -1.41 7.24 -3.85
CA ILE A 30 -1.48 6.26 -4.94
C ILE A 30 -0.09 5.69 -5.22
N THR A 31 0.91 6.55 -5.23
CA THR A 31 2.29 6.10 -5.45
C THR A 31 2.74 5.16 -4.33
N ALA A 32 2.47 5.52 -3.08
CA ALA A 32 2.84 4.68 -1.96
C ALA A 32 2.11 3.35 -2.01
N TYR A 33 0.86 3.36 -2.40
CA TYR A 33 0.08 2.15 -2.53
C TYR A 33 0.68 1.21 -3.58
N LYS A 34 1.05 1.76 -4.74
CA LYS A 34 1.66 0.96 -5.80
C LYS A 34 2.98 0.38 -5.34
N GLU A 35 3.77 1.18 -4.64
CA GLU A 35 5.06 0.71 -4.13
C GLU A 35 4.87 -0.39 -3.10
N PHE A 36 3.83 -0.28 -2.28
CA PHE A 36 3.51 -1.31 -1.31
C PHE A 36 3.21 -2.63 -2.03
N GLY A 37 2.41 -2.58 -3.09
CA GLY A 37 2.12 -3.76 -3.88
C GLY A 37 3.37 -4.38 -4.50
N GLN A 38 4.26 -3.54 -5.02
CA GLN A 38 5.50 -4.01 -5.59
C GLN A 38 6.39 -4.68 -4.54
N LEU A 39 6.40 -4.12 -3.34
CA LEU A 39 7.18 -4.70 -2.25
C LEU A 39 6.63 -6.07 -1.87
N LEU A 40 5.32 -6.22 -1.84
CA LEU A 40 4.71 -7.51 -1.54
C LEU A 40 5.15 -8.57 -2.54
N ASP A 41 5.27 -8.19 -3.81
CA ASP A 41 5.67 -9.12 -4.85
C ASP A 41 7.17 -9.40 -4.86
N SER A 42 7.97 -8.40 -4.52
CA SER A 42 9.42 -8.53 -4.63
C SER A 42 10.08 -9.09 -3.39
N LEU A 43 9.50 -8.87 -2.21
CA LEU A 43 10.05 -9.42 -0.99
C LEU A 43 9.67 -10.89 -0.86
N LYS A 44 10.61 -11.69 -0.39
CA LYS A 44 10.35 -13.12 -0.21
C LYS A 44 9.77 -13.35 1.17
N LEU A 45 8.47 -13.24 1.26
CA LEU A 45 7.76 -13.39 2.50
C LEU A 45 7.22 -14.81 2.65
N LYS A 46 7.13 -15.26 3.91
CA LYS A 46 6.44 -16.51 4.19
C LYS A 46 4.97 -16.31 3.90
N GLU A 47 4.30 -17.39 3.57
CA GLU A 47 2.89 -17.35 3.20
C GLU A 47 2.05 -16.62 4.25
N LYS A 48 2.29 -16.92 5.51
CA LYS A 48 1.52 -16.32 6.59
C LYS A 48 1.71 -14.81 6.63
N THR A 49 2.94 -14.37 6.50
CA THR A 49 3.26 -12.94 6.51
C THR A 49 2.71 -12.27 5.27
N TYR A 50 2.88 -12.91 4.13
CA TYR A 50 2.37 -12.37 2.87
C TYR A 50 0.86 -12.17 2.98
N ASN A 51 0.14 -13.17 3.47
CA ASN A 51 -1.31 -13.09 3.57
C ASN A 51 -1.75 -11.96 4.48
N LYS A 52 -1.02 -11.76 5.57
CA LYS A 52 -1.32 -10.68 6.50
C LYS A 52 -1.23 -9.31 5.82
N TYR A 53 -0.15 -9.08 5.11
CA TYR A 53 0.05 -7.80 4.45
C TYR A 53 -0.79 -7.65 3.19
N LYS A 54 -1.06 -8.75 2.52
CA LYS A 54 -1.95 -8.73 1.37
C LYS A 54 -3.35 -8.30 1.76
N LYS A 55 -3.79 -8.72 2.94
CA LYS A 55 -5.09 -8.30 3.44
C LYS A 55 -5.11 -6.79 3.66
N ILE A 56 -4.03 -6.23 4.21
CA ILE A 56 -3.92 -4.80 4.39
C ILE A 56 -3.93 -4.10 3.03
N TYR A 57 -3.20 -4.66 2.07
CA TYR A 57 -3.15 -4.12 0.72
C TYR A 57 -4.56 -4.07 0.12
N ASP A 58 -5.33 -5.14 0.29
CA ASP A 58 -6.68 -5.19 -0.25
C ASP A 58 -7.60 -4.18 0.43
N GLU A 59 -7.41 -3.93 1.72
CA GLU A 59 -8.20 -2.93 2.42
C GLU A 59 -7.92 -1.53 1.88
N TYR A 60 -6.66 -1.25 1.58
CA TYR A 60 -6.32 0.04 0.98
C TYR A 60 -6.79 0.12 -0.45
N SER A 61 -6.86 -1.01 -1.14
CA SER A 61 -7.37 -1.05 -2.50
C SER A 61 -8.79 -0.48 -2.55
N ALA A 62 -9.60 -0.85 -1.57
CA ALA A 62 -10.97 -0.34 -1.50
C ALA A 62 -10.99 1.18 -1.31
N LYS A 63 -10.07 1.70 -0.51
CA LYS A 63 -9.97 3.13 -0.30
C LYS A 63 -9.46 3.86 -1.54
N MET A 64 -8.47 3.25 -2.19
CA MET A 64 -7.88 3.84 -3.39
C MET A 64 -8.83 3.83 -4.57
N GLU A 65 -9.75 2.90 -4.55
CA GLU A 65 -10.71 2.78 -5.64
C GLU A 65 -11.50 4.06 -5.81
N GLY A 66 -11.89 4.67 -4.72
CA GLY A 66 -12.59 5.94 -4.77
C GLY A 66 -11.74 7.02 -5.41
N TYR A 67 -10.46 7.05 -5.06
CA TYR A 67 -9.55 8.04 -5.62
C TYR A 67 -9.36 7.84 -7.12
N SER A 68 -9.03 6.62 -7.51
CA SER A 68 -8.81 6.30 -8.91
C SER A 68 -10.02 6.66 -9.75
N HIS A 69 -11.18 6.25 -9.26
CA HIS A 69 -12.41 6.44 -9.99
C HIS A 69 -12.74 7.90 -10.14
N ARG A 70 -12.59 8.66 -9.07
CA ARG A 70 -12.97 10.07 -9.09
C ARG A 70 -11.91 10.93 -9.73
N ASP A 71 -10.68 10.71 -9.35
CA ASP A 71 -9.61 11.63 -9.73
C ASP A 71 -9.10 11.38 -11.14
N PHE A 72 -9.00 10.13 -11.53
CA PHE A 72 -8.46 9.80 -12.83
C PHE A 72 -9.51 9.88 -13.92
N TYR A 73 -10.66 9.33 -13.68
CA TYR A 73 -11.71 9.31 -14.70
C TYR A 73 -12.34 10.66 -14.89
N HIS A 74 -12.48 11.40 -13.82
CA HIS A 74 -13.06 12.73 -13.93
C HIS A 74 -12.13 13.71 -14.60
N SER A 75 -10.86 13.50 -14.41
CA SER A 75 -9.88 14.39 -15.03
C SER A 75 -9.83 14.27 -16.52
N LYS A 76 -10.39 13.21 -17.01
CA LYS A 76 -10.43 13.01 -18.45
C LYS A 76 -11.69 13.57 -19.05
#